data_1b9b7054e6a70b86a56bb613d97773bd
#
_entry.id   1b9b7054e6a70b86a56bb613d97773bd
#
_cell.length_a   1.000
_cell.length_b   1.000
_cell.length_c   1.000
_cell.angle_alpha   90.00
_cell.angle_beta   90.00
_cell.angle_gamma   90.00
#
_symmetry.space_group_name_H-M   'P 1'
#
loop_
_entity.id
_entity.type
_entity.pdbx_description
1 polymer ?
#
loop_
_entity_poly.entity_id
_entity_poly.type
_entity_poly.pdbx_seq_one_letter_code
_entity_poly.pdbx_strand_id
1 'polypeptide(L)'
;MHHFVEIWFSWVLNWGYLGIILLMAMESSIFPVPSEVVIPPAAFLAAQGHLSFSGVVIAGTVGSYLGSAITYWVSRAVGRPLIMQYGKYFLLSPDKITRAEVWLARYEAGGIFFARLLPVIRHLISIPAGIVRMNFWIFSAATIIGSAIWCFILATLGRKAFAVQPDLIHNPDAMVHFIKSQSLWIVVVVVVFTALYFLMLRLTARKGA
;
A
#
# COMPACT_ATOMS: atom_id res chain seq x y z
N MET A 1 4.42 3.56 -20.42
CA MET A 1 3.59 3.60 -19.20
C MET A 1 2.10 3.71 -19.52
N HIS A 2 1.69 4.50 -20.51
CA HIS A 2 0.28 4.67 -20.92
C HIS A 2 -0.47 3.35 -21.10
N HIS A 3 0.10 2.41 -21.86
CA HIS A 3 -0.55 1.14 -22.19
C HIS A 3 -0.88 0.27 -20.93
N PHE A 4 -0.03 0.28 -19.92
CA PHE A 4 -0.32 -0.46 -18.67
C PHE A 4 -1.44 0.18 -17.85
N VAL A 5 -1.49 1.51 -17.81
CA VAL A 5 -2.55 2.25 -17.10
C VAL A 5 -3.92 1.97 -17.74
N GLU A 6 -3.98 1.94 -19.08
CA GLU A 6 -5.18 1.61 -19.81
C GLU A 6 -5.65 0.17 -19.55
N ILE A 7 -4.71 -0.80 -19.51
CA ILE A 7 -5.02 -2.20 -19.19
C ILE A 7 -5.58 -2.30 -17.77
N TRP A 8 -4.92 -1.69 -16.78
CA TRP A 8 -5.39 -1.74 -15.39
C TRP A 8 -6.75 -1.07 -15.21
N PHE A 9 -6.95 0.04 -15.90
CA PHE A 9 -8.23 0.74 -15.92
C PHE A 9 -9.33 -0.13 -16.55
N SER A 10 -9.04 -0.82 -17.65
CA SER A 10 -9.99 -1.75 -18.29
C SER A 10 -10.34 -2.93 -17.37
N TRP A 11 -9.39 -3.40 -16.54
CA TRP A 11 -9.67 -4.46 -15.55
C TRP A 11 -10.64 -3.97 -14.48
N VAL A 12 -10.50 -2.74 -14.00
CA VAL A 12 -11.44 -2.15 -13.04
C VAL A 12 -12.82 -2.00 -13.65
N LEU A 13 -12.90 -1.55 -14.92
CA LEU A 13 -14.16 -1.39 -15.62
C LEU A 13 -14.89 -2.72 -15.88
N ASN A 14 -14.16 -3.73 -16.36
CA ASN A 14 -14.76 -4.99 -16.80
C ASN A 14 -15.02 -5.96 -15.64
N TRP A 15 -14.15 -5.98 -14.62
CA TRP A 15 -14.18 -6.96 -13.53
C TRP A 15 -14.64 -6.35 -12.19
N GLY A 16 -14.87 -5.04 -12.15
CA GLY A 16 -15.36 -4.35 -10.96
C GLY A 16 -14.48 -4.62 -9.71
N TYR A 17 -15.11 -5.07 -8.64
CA TYR A 17 -14.42 -5.34 -7.38
C TYR A 17 -13.34 -6.43 -7.50
N LEU A 18 -13.53 -7.45 -8.34
CA LEU A 18 -12.52 -8.50 -8.57
C LEU A 18 -11.26 -7.91 -9.22
N GLY A 19 -11.43 -7.03 -10.20
CA GLY A 19 -10.30 -6.31 -10.81
C GLY A 19 -9.51 -5.51 -9.79
N ILE A 20 -10.20 -4.80 -8.90
CA ILE A 20 -9.58 -4.06 -7.80
C ILE A 20 -8.80 -5.00 -6.87
N ILE A 21 -9.40 -6.10 -6.43
CA ILE A 21 -8.76 -7.08 -5.54
C ILE A 21 -7.49 -7.63 -6.17
N LEU A 22 -7.54 -8.06 -7.43
CA LEU A 22 -6.40 -8.64 -8.14
C LEU A 22 -5.27 -7.63 -8.31
N LEU A 23 -5.57 -6.42 -8.79
CA LEU A 23 -4.56 -5.38 -8.97
C LEU A 23 -3.91 -4.96 -7.66
N MET A 24 -4.67 -4.83 -6.58
CA MET A 24 -4.16 -4.50 -5.26
C MET A 24 -3.37 -5.66 -4.63
N ALA A 25 -3.73 -6.91 -4.93
CA ALA A 25 -2.94 -8.07 -4.51
C ALA A 25 -1.61 -8.14 -5.26
N MET A 26 -1.59 -7.85 -6.55
CA MET A 26 -0.37 -7.73 -7.35
C MET A 26 0.52 -6.61 -6.82
N GLU A 27 -0.03 -5.43 -6.55
CA GLU A 27 0.68 -4.30 -5.98
C GLU A 27 1.38 -4.67 -4.66
N SER A 28 0.66 -5.32 -3.77
CA SER A 28 1.16 -5.69 -2.44
C SER A 28 2.06 -6.94 -2.45
N SER A 29 2.31 -7.54 -3.62
CA SER A 29 3.25 -8.64 -3.79
C SER A 29 4.58 -8.15 -4.37
N ILE A 30 4.87 -8.44 -5.62
CA ILE A 30 6.18 -8.17 -6.26
C ILE A 30 6.02 -7.17 -7.42
N PHE A 31 4.81 -7.05 -7.96
CA PHE A 31 4.56 -6.22 -9.14
C PHE A 31 4.33 -4.76 -8.73
N PRO A 32 5.07 -3.80 -9.32
CA PRO A 32 4.93 -2.38 -9.00
C PRO A 32 3.69 -1.76 -9.70
N VAL A 33 2.50 -2.16 -9.28
CA VAL A 33 1.24 -1.51 -9.67
C VAL A 33 0.95 -0.41 -8.67
N PRO A 34 0.98 0.88 -9.02
CA PRO A 34 0.69 1.92 -8.04
C PRO A 34 -0.80 1.93 -7.70
N SER A 35 -1.18 1.87 -6.42
CA SER A 35 -2.57 1.99 -5.97
C SER A 35 -3.25 3.28 -6.39
N GLU A 36 -2.46 4.32 -6.62
CA GLU A 36 -2.90 5.62 -7.12
C GLU A 36 -3.52 5.54 -8.53
N VAL A 37 -3.24 4.46 -9.25
CA VAL A 37 -3.81 4.16 -10.57
C VAL A 37 -5.01 3.22 -10.50
N VAL A 38 -5.22 2.54 -9.36
CA VAL A 38 -6.28 1.55 -9.18
C VAL A 38 -7.46 2.12 -8.38
N ILE A 39 -7.19 2.59 -7.14
CA ILE A 39 -8.26 2.97 -6.21
C ILE A 39 -8.99 4.26 -6.62
N PRO A 40 -8.32 5.36 -7.02
CA PRO A 40 -9.03 6.59 -7.37
C PRO A 40 -9.93 6.46 -8.60
N PRO A 41 -9.52 5.81 -9.71
CA PRO A 41 -10.44 5.53 -10.82
C PRO A 41 -11.64 4.68 -10.41
N ALA A 42 -11.43 3.66 -9.57
CA ALA A 42 -12.53 2.85 -9.06
C ALA A 42 -13.51 3.67 -8.20
N ALA A 43 -13.00 4.59 -7.37
CA ALA A 43 -13.81 5.48 -6.57
C ALA A 43 -14.50 6.58 -7.42
N PHE A 44 -13.90 6.97 -8.53
CA PHE A 44 -14.52 7.82 -9.54
C PHE A 44 -15.74 7.11 -10.16
N LEU A 45 -15.59 5.83 -10.56
CA LEU A 45 -16.70 5.00 -11.04
C LEU A 45 -17.79 4.79 -9.98
N ALA A 46 -17.39 4.71 -8.70
CA ALA A 46 -18.34 4.66 -7.60
C ALA A 46 -19.14 5.96 -7.47
N ALA A 47 -18.54 7.11 -7.75
CA ALA A 47 -19.26 8.38 -7.77
C ALA A 47 -20.25 8.49 -8.94
N GLN A 48 -20.03 7.77 -10.04
CA GLN A 48 -20.96 7.63 -11.17
C GLN A 48 -22.08 6.61 -10.90
N GLY A 49 -22.06 5.87 -9.78
CA GLY A 49 -23.08 4.88 -9.43
C GLY A 49 -22.80 3.46 -9.96
N HIS A 50 -21.67 3.22 -10.66
CA HIS A 50 -21.30 1.89 -11.15
C HIS A 50 -20.79 0.96 -10.04
N LEU A 51 -20.20 1.52 -9.00
CA LEU A 51 -19.67 0.81 -7.83
C LEU A 51 -20.14 1.51 -6.56
N SER A 52 -19.89 0.91 -5.39
CA SER A 52 -20.08 1.60 -4.11
C SER A 52 -18.73 2.06 -3.55
N PHE A 53 -18.70 3.23 -2.91
CA PHE A 53 -17.50 3.77 -2.29
C PHE A 53 -16.90 2.81 -1.25
N SER A 54 -17.76 2.29 -0.36
CA SER A 54 -17.34 1.31 0.65
C SER A 54 -16.84 0.01 0.02
N GLY A 55 -17.48 -0.45 -1.06
CA GLY A 55 -17.05 -1.63 -1.81
C GLY A 55 -15.65 -1.47 -2.40
N VAL A 56 -15.32 -0.31 -2.94
CA VAL A 56 -13.97 0.01 -3.45
C VAL A 56 -12.93 -0.04 -2.34
N VAL A 57 -13.22 0.58 -1.18
CA VAL A 57 -12.31 0.57 -0.02
C VAL A 57 -12.11 -0.85 0.51
N ILE A 58 -13.17 -1.63 0.63
CA ILE A 58 -13.11 -3.02 1.11
C ILE A 58 -12.34 -3.89 0.11
N ALA A 59 -12.67 -3.81 -1.18
CA ALA A 59 -11.97 -4.58 -2.22
C ALA A 59 -10.48 -4.25 -2.28
N GLY A 60 -10.13 -2.95 -2.21
CA GLY A 60 -8.75 -2.50 -2.14
C GLY A 60 -8.00 -3.02 -0.91
N THR A 61 -8.65 -3.00 0.24
CA THR A 61 -8.09 -3.50 1.50
C THR A 61 -7.87 -5.01 1.46
N VAL A 62 -8.88 -5.76 0.99
CA VAL A 62 -8.80 -7.22 0.84
C VAL A 62 -7.70 -7.61 -0.13
N GLY A 63 -7.62 -6.99 -1.31
CA GLY A 63 -6.57 -7.24 -2.28
C GLY A 63 -5.18 -6.96 -1.69
N SER A 64 -4.98 -5.80 -1.08
CA SER A 64 -3.72 -5.44 -0.43
C SER A 64 -3.32 -6.41 0.68
N TYR A 65 -4.28 -6.87 1.50
CA TYR A 65 -4.05 -7.88 2.53
C TYR A 65 -3.64 -9.23 1.94
N LEU A 66 -4.35 -9.71 0.92
CA LEU A 66 -4.05 -11.00 0.27
C LEU A 66 -2.64 -11.01 -0.32
N GLY A 67 -2.27 -10.00 -1.10
CA GLY A 67 -0.91 -9.89 -1.65
C GLY A 67 0.17 -9.81 -0.58
N SER A 68 -0.11 -9.09 0.50
CA SER A 68 0.79 -8.97 1.65
C SER A 68 0.95 -10.28 2.42
N ALA A 69 -0.15 -11.02 2.62
CA ALA A 69 -0.15 -12.31 3.30
C ALA A 69 0.63 -13.36 2.48
N ILE A 70 0.42 -13.39 1.17
CA ILE A 70 1.20 -14.25 0.26
C ILE A 70 2.70 -13.92 0.40
N THR A 71 3.06 -12.64 0.28
CA THR A 71 4.45 -12.19 0.39
C THR A 71 5.06 -12.54 1.75
N TYR A 72 4.30 -12.36 2.84
CA TYR A 72 4.72 -12.74 4.19
C TYR A 72 5.01 -14.24 4.28
N TRP A 73 4.09 -15.11 3.83
CA TRP A 73 4.25 -16.57 3.91
C TRP A 73 5.37 -17.09 3.01
N VAL A 74 5.48 -16.56 1.78
CA VAL A 74 6.60 -16.88 0.89
C VAL A 74 7.92 -16.50 1.54
N SER A 75 8.05 -15.28 2.08
CA SER A 75 9.27 -14.82 2.74
C SER A 75 9.60 -15.62 3.99
N ARG A 76 8.58 -16.05 4.73
CA ARG A 76 8.74 -16.92 5.91
C ARG A 76 9.21 -18.33 5.52
N ALA A 77 8.71 -18.89 4.42
CA ALA A 77 9.06 -20.22 3.93
C ALA A 77 10.46 -20.24 3.27
N VAL A 78 10.72 -19.26 2.41
CA VAL A 78 11.96 -19.13 1.65
C VAL A 78 13.15 -18.79 2.57
N GLY A 79 12.90 -17.96 3.57
CA GLY A 79 13.88 -17.57 4.55
C GLY A 79 14.91 -16.55 4.07
N ARG A 80 15.72 -16.08 5.02
CA ARG A 80 16.71 -15.03 4.81
C ARG A 80 17.77 -15.35 3.74
N PRO A 81 18.38 -16.57 3.68
CA PRO A 81 19.45 -16.86 2.73
C PRO A 81 19.06 -16.66 1.29
N LEU A 82 17.89 -17.17 0.89
CA LEU A 82 17.43 -17.09 -0.50
C LEU A 82 17.07 -15.65 -0.89
N ILE A 83 16.44 -14.90 0.04
CA ILE A 83 16.11 -13.49 -0.20
C ILE A 83 17.38 -12.64 -0.28
N MET A 84 18.40 -12.94 0.52
CA MET A 84 19.69 -12.26 0.44
C MET A 84 20.41 -12.54 -0.90
N GLN A 85 20.29 -13.74 -1.45
CA GLN A 85 20.90 -14.12 -2.71
C GLN A 85 20.18 -13.53 -3.94
N TYR A 86 18.84 -13.57 -3.94
CA TYR A 86 18.02 -13.18 -5.09
C TYR A 86 17.32 -11.84 -4.96
N GLY A 87 17.31 -11.24 -3.75
CA GLY A 87 16.59 -9.99 -3.47
C GLY A 87 17.01 -8.80 -4.31
N LYS A 88 18.24 -8.80 -4.84
CA LYS A 88 18.74 -7.74 -5.74
C LYS A 88 17.87 -7.58 -7.01
N TYR A 89 17.25 -8.66 -7.48
CA TYR A 89 16.34 -8.64 -8.64
C TYR A 89 15.00 -7.97 -8.32
N PHE A 90 14.68 -7.82 -7.04
CA PHE A 90 13.45 -7.22 -6.54
C PHE A 90 13.69 -5.89 -5.79
N LEU A 91 14.79 -5.19 -6.10
CA LEU A 91 15.19 -3.93 -5.46
C LEU A 91 15.45 -4.03 -3.93
N LEU A 92 15.65 -5.25 -3.43
CA LEU A 92 15.91 -5.55 -2.03
C LEU A 92 17.42 -5.73 -1.82
N SER A 93 18.11 -4.70 -1.35
CA SER A 93 19.50 -4.85 -0.92
C SER A 93 19.57 -5.51 0.47
N PRO A 94 20.62 -6.33 0.75
CA PRO A 94 20.83 -6.96 2.06
C PRO A 94 20.76 -5.97 3.23
N ASP A 95 21.34 -4.78 3.06
CA ASP A 95 21.34 -3.74 4.07
C ASP A 95 19.92 -3.22 4.40
N LYS A 96 19.07 -3.06 3.38
CA LYS A 96 17.68 -2.64 3.57
C LYS A 96 16.88 -3.69 4.35
N ILE A 97 17.09 -4.97 4.05
CA ILE A 97 16.45 -6.08 4.76
C ILE A 97 16.89 -6.09 6.21
N THR A 98 18.20 -6.06 6.48
CA THR A 98 18.73 -6.06 7.85
C THR A 98 18.25 -4.86 8.67
N ARG A 99 18.21 -3.67 8.08
CA ARG A 99 17.65 -2.48 8.75
C ARG A 99 16.17 -2.63 9.05
N ALA A 100 15.40 -3.20 8.13
CA ALA A 100 13.97 -3.45 8.33
C ALA A 100 13.72 -4.54 9.39
N GLU A 101 14.55 -5.59 9.46
CA GLU A 101 14.51 -6.60 10.51
C GLU A 101 14.73 -6.00 11.91
N VAL A 102 15.79 -5.20 12.06
CA VAL A 102 16.10 -4.50 13.33
C VAL A 102 14.97 -3.54 13.71
N TRP A 103 14.44 -2.83 12.72
CA TRP A 103 13.35 -1.89 12.93
C TRP A 103 12.06 -2.59 13.35
N LEU A 104 11.70 -3.70 12.70
CA LEU A 104 10.53 -4.51 13.06
C LEU A 104 10.67 -5.16 14.46
N ALA A 105 11.85 -5.66 14.80
CA ALA A 105 12.10 -6.20 16.14
C ALA A 105 11.89 -5.16 17.25
N ARG A 106 12.10 -3.86 16.92
CA ARG A 106 11.93 -2.75 17.85
C ARG A 106 10.52 -2.20 17.93
N TYR A 107 9.79 -2.16 16.81
CA TYR A 107 8.52 -1.42 16.70
C TYR A 107 7.30 -2.31 16.41
N GLU A 108 7.50 -3.61 16.17
CA GLU A 108 6.46 -4.62 15.97
C GLU A 108 5.23 -4.14 15.16
N ALA A 109 4.05 -4.16 15.80
CA ALA A 109 2.79 -3.77 15.16
C ALA A 109 2.76 -2.33 14.67
N GLY A 110 3.32 -1.39 15.44
CA GLY A 110 3.42 0.02 15.07
C GLY A 110 4.29 0.20 13.83
N GLY A 111 5.37 -0.58 13.73
CA GLY A 111 6.22 -0.60 12.55
C GLY A 111 5.48 -0.98 11.29
N ILE A 112 4.74 -2.09 11.30
CA ILE A 112 3.93 -2.50 10.14
C ILE A 112 2.89 -1.44 9.78
N PHE A 113 2.14 -0.95 10.78
CA PHE A 113 1.08 0.04 10.56
C PHE A 113 1.61 1.30 9.86
N PHE A 114 2.66 1.93 10.39
CA PHE A 114 3.22 3.15 9.80
C PHE A 114 3.88 2.90 8.45
N ALA A 115 4.54 1.75 8.27
CA ALA A 115 5.09 1.36 6.98
C ALA A 115 4.02 1.25 5.89
N ARG A 116 2.81 0.81 6.25
CA ARG A 116 1.67 0.71 5.33
C ARG A 116 1.13 2.07 4.85
N LEU A 117 1.34 3.12 5.61
CA LEU A 117 0.97 4.48 5.24
C LEU A 117 2.04 5.18 4.37
N LEU A 118 3.21 4.56 4.20
CA LEU A 118 4.29 5.11 3.39
C LEU A 118 4.31 4.44 2.01
N PRO A 119 4.11 5.17 0.90
CA PRO A 119 3.91 4.62 -0.43
C PRO A 119 4.97 3.63 -0.90
N VAL A 120 6.26 3.92 -0.63
CA VAL A 120 7.39 3.10 -1.08
C VAL A 120 7.61 1.89 -0.18
N ILE A 121 7.44 2.04 1.14
CA ILE A 121 7.79 1.01 2.12
C ILE A 121 6.68 -0.04 2.25
N ARG A 122 5.42 0.35 2.01
CA ARG A 122 4.23 -0.49 2.23
C ARG A 122 4.26 -1.81 1.45
N HIS A 123 4.87 -1.84 0.26
CA HIS A 123 4.99 -3.06 -0.56
C HIS A 123 6.04 -4.01 0.02
N LEU A 124 7.12 -3.45 0.53
CA LEU A 124 8.31 -4.20 0.91
C LEU A 124 8.28 -4.73 2.34
N ILE A 125 7.49 -4.12 3.24
CA ILE A 125 7.49 -4.41 4.67
C ILE A 125 7.04 -5.85 5.00
N SER A 126 6.25 -6.49 4.13
CA SER A 126 5.80 -7.88 4.30
C SER A 126 6.95 -8.88 4.23
N ILE A 127 8.02 -8.55 3.50
CA ILE A 127 9.19 -9.42 3.31
C ILE A 127 9.98 -9.54 4.63
N PRO A 128 10.50 -8.46 5.23
CA PRO A 128 11.19 -8.58 6.51
C PRO A 128 10.28 -9.12 7.62
N ALA A 129 8.97 -8.79 7.62
CA ALA A 129 8.04 -9.35 8.59
C ALA A 129 7.93 -10.89 8.50
N GLY A 130 7.95 -11.45 7.28
CA GLY A 130 8.00 -12.89 7.06
C GLY A 130 9.33 -13.51 7.51
N ILE A 131 10.46 -12.88 7.16
CA ILE A 131 11.81 -13.36 7.50
C ILE A 131 12.01 -13.44 9.01
N VAL A 132 11.61 -12.40 9.77
CA VAL A 132 11.70 -12.39 11.25
C VAL A 132 10.62 -13.24 11.91
N ARG A 133 9.75 -13.89 11.13
CA ARG A 133 8.64 -14.72 11.62
C ARG A 133 7.74 -13.98 12.62
N MET A 134 7.47 -12.70 12.36
CA MET A 134 6.56 -11.90 13.17
C MET A 134 5.23 -12.62 13.38
N ASN A 135 4.55 -12.38 14.51
CA ASN A 135 3.22 -12.95 14.74
C ASN A 135 2.25 -12.56 13.62
N PHE A 136 1.69 -13.57 12.95
CA PHE A 136 0.84 -13.38 11.77
C PHE A 136 -0.43 -12.58 12.08
N TRP A 137 -1.02 -12.73 13.25
CA TRP A 137 -2.23 -12.00 13.64
C TRP A 137 -1.95 -10.51 13.84
N ILE A 138 -0.82 -10.18 14.45
CA ILE A 138 -0.36 -8.79 14.63
C ILE A 138 -0.07 -8.16 13.26
N PHE A 139 0.65 -8.89 12.41
CA PHE A 139 0.91 -8.47 11.03
C PHE A 139 -0.38 -8.23 10.24
N SER A 140 -1.34 -9.16 10.34
CA SER A 140 -2.64 -9.07 9.63
C SER A 140 -3.45 -7.87 10.10
N ALA A 141 -3.61 -7.69 11.41
CA ALA A 141 -4.37 -6.57 11.97
C ALA A 141 -3.76 -5.21 11.55
N ALA A 142 -2.44 -5.04 11.72
CA ALA A 142 -1.75 -3.81 11.34
C ALA A 142 -1.82 -3.56 9.82
N THR A 143 -1.72 -4.62 9.01
CA THR A 143 -1.83 -4.55 7.55
C THR A 143 -3.24 -4.14 7.11
N ILE A 144 -4.28 -4.78 7.65
CA ILE A 144 -5.67 -4.48 7.30
C ILE A 144 -6.00 -3.03 7.65
N ILE A 145 -5.68 -2.60 8.88
CA ILE A 145 -5.99 -1.24 9.33
C ILE A 145 -5.22 -0.20 8.49
N GLY A 146 -3.91 -0.40 8.28
CA GLY A 146 -3.08 0.52 7.50
C GLY A 146 -3.54 0.59 6.03
N SER A 147 -3.84 -0.55 5.40
CA SER A 147 -4.33 -0.60 4.03
C SER A 147 -5.74 0.00 3.89
N ALA A 148 -6.63 -0.21 4.86
CA ALA A 148 -7.97 0.38 4.85
C ALA A 148 -7.91 1.91 4.89
N ILE A 149 -7.09 2.48 5.78
CA ILE A 149 -6.86 3.93 5.86
C ILE A 149 -6.32 4.46 4.53
N TRP A 150 -5.30 3.80 3.96
CA TRP A 150 -4.73 4.22 2.69
C TRP A 150 -5.74 4.16 1.54
N CYS A 151 -6.47 3.05 1.40
CA CYS A 151 -7.52 2.90 0.39
C CYS A 151 -8.63 3.94 0.57
N PHE A 152 -9.02 4.23 1.80
CA PHE A 152 -10.02 5.28 2.10
C PHE A 152 -9.53 6.67 1.66
N ILE A 153 -8.27 7.01 1.94
CA ILE A 153 -7.67 8.27 1.51
C ILE A 153 -7.70 8.38 -0.03
N LEU A 154 -7.20 7.35 -0.73
CA LEU A 154 -7.17 7.34 -2.19
C LEU A 154 -8.58 7.36 -2.81
N ALA A 155 -9.52 6.61 -2.24
CA ALA A 155 -10.91 6.61 -2.70
C ALA A 155 -11.57 7.98 -2.52
N THR A 156 -11.27 8.69 -1.42
CA THR A 156 -11.75 10.06 -1.20
C THR A 156 -11.19 11.03 -2.24
N LEU A 157 -9.91 10.87 -2.63
CA LEU A 157 -9.30 11.66 -3.70
C LEU A 157 -9.99 11.40 -5.06
N GLY A 158 -10.26 10.15 -5.39
CA GLY A 158 -10.97 9.78 -6.62
C GLY A 158 -12.38 10.37 -6.67
N ARG A 159 -13.12 10.33 -5.56
CA ARG A 159 -14.43 10.96 -5.45
C ARG A 159 -14.38 12.49 -5.59
N LYS A 160 -13.35 13.13 -5.00
CA LYS A 160 -13.13 14.58 -5.19
C LYS A 160 -12.78 14.92 -6.63
N ALA A 161 -11.97 14.10 -7.30
CA ALA A 161 -11.65 14.29 -8.71
C ALA A 161 -12.90 14.30 -9.59
N PHE A 162 -13.85 13.40 -9.34
CA PHE A 162 -15.15 13.39 -10.01
C PHE A 162 -15.94 14.68 -9.78
N ALA A 163 -15.96 15.19 -8.55
CA ALA A 163 -16.70 16.40 -8.21
C ALA A 163 -16.12 17.68 -8.88
N VAL A 164 -14.81 17.70 -9.16
CA VAL A 164 -14.13 18.85 -9.76
C VAL A 164 -14.17 18.79 -11.29
N GLN A 165 -13.93 17.62 -11.86
CA GLN A 165 -13.88 17.40 -13.32
C GLN A 165 -14.46 16.02 -13.67
N PRO A 166 -15.77 15.94 -13.97
CA PRO A 166 -16.40 14.65 -14.32
C PRO A 166 -15.79 13.99 -15.57
N ASP A 167 -15.21 14.77 -16.49
CA ASP A 167 -14.64 14.29 -17.75
C ASP A 167 -13.23 13.66 -17.61
N LEU A 168 -12.63 13.70 -16.43
CA LEU A 168 -11.29 13.10 -16.19
C LEU A 168 -11.23 11.60 -16.50
N ILE A 169 -12.38 10.90 -16.49
CA ILE A 169 -12.44 9.48 -16.81
C ILE A 169 -12.03 9.17 -18.26
N HIS A 170 -12.26 10.13 -19.17
CA HIS A 170 -11.88 10.00 -20.58
C HIS A 170 -10.40 10.31 -20.84
N ASN A 171 -9.68 10.79 -19.82
CA ASN A 171 -8.25 11.07 -19.90
C ASN A 171 -7.50 10.48 -18.68
N PRO A 172 -7.09 9.19 -18.74
CA PRO A 172 -6.44 8.50 -17.63
C PRO A 172 -5.17 9.19 -17.13
N ASP A 173 -4.43 9.85 -18.02
CA ASP A 173 -3.20 10.55 -17.63
C ASP A 173 -3.49 11.82 -16.83
N ALA A 174 -4.49 12.59 -17.24
CA ALA A 174 -4.92 13.78 -16.50
C ALA A 174 -5.42 13.38 -15.10
N MET A 175 -6.15 12.27 -14.99
CA MET A 175 -6.58 11.72 -13.70
C MET A 175 -5.39 11.33 -12.84
N VAL A 176 -4.43 10.59 -13.37
CA VAL A 176 -3.22 10.18 -12.62
C VAL A 176 -2.42 11.41 -12.17
N HIS A 177 -2.27 12.41 -13.03
CA HIS A 177 -1.57 13.65 -12.69
C HIS A 177 -2.29 14.43 -11.58
N PHE A 178 -3.62 14.57 -11.67
CA PHE A 178 -4.43 15.21 -10.63
C PHE A 178 -4.27 14.50 -9.27
N ILE A 179 -4.36 13.18 -9.27
CA ILE A 179 -4.25 12.38 -8.05
C ILE A 179 -2.85 12.48 -7.45
N LYS A 180 -1.79 12.39 -8.27
CA LYS A 180 -0.40 12.53 -7.79
C LYS A 180 -0.16 13.91 -7.18
N SER A 181 -0.67 14.98 -7.76
CA SER A 181 -0.52 16.33 -7.22
C SER A 181 -1.19 16.49 -5.85
N GLN A 182 -2.36 15.87 -5.66
CA GLN A 182 -3.08 15.89 -4.38
C GLN A 182 -2.51 14.90 -3.36
N SER A 183 -2.04 13.74 -3.80
CA SER A 183 -1.47 12.71 -2.90
C SER A 183 -0.15 13.15 -2.26
N LEU A 184 0.61 14.02 -2.91
CA LEU A 184 1.86 14.53 -2.37
C LEU A 184 1.68 15.19 -0.99
N TRP A 185 0.64 15.99 -0.81
CA TRP A 185 0.32 16.62 0.49
C TRP A 185 -0.02 15.59 1.56
N ILE A 186 -0.74 14.51 1.17
CA ILE A 186 -1.08 13.43 2.09
C ILE A 186 0.18 12.68 2.51
N VAL A 187 1.07 12.39 1.56
CA VAL A 187 2.36 11.76 1.86
C VAL A 187 3.18 12.63 2.81
N VAL A 188 3.25 13.94 2.59
CA VAL A 188 3.95 14.86 3.49
C VAL A 188 3.36 14.79 4.90
N VAL A 189 2.04 14.85 5.04
CA VAL A 189 1.36 14.73 6.34
C VAL A 189 1.68 13.39 7.00
N VAL A 190 1.59 12.27 6.29
CA VAL A 190 1.91 10.93 6.81
C VAL A 190 3.37 10.84 7.25
N VAL A 191 4.29 11.39 6.47
CA VAL A 191 5.74 11.42 6.83
C VAL A 191 5.96 12.24 8.10
N VAL A 192 5.31 13.40 8.21
CA VAL A 192 5.42 14.24 9.42
C VAL A 192 4.88 13.51 10.65
N PHE A 193 3.69 12.92 10.57
CA PHE A 193 3.12 12.16 11.70
C PHE A 193 3.97 10.93 12.05
N THR A 194 4.49 10.24 11.07
CA THR A 194 5.39 9.10 11.28
C THR A 194 6.69 9.54 11.98
N ALA A 195 7.27 10.65 11.54
CA ALA A 195 8.46 11.22 12.16
C ALA A 195 8.21 11.67 13.61
N LEU A 196 7.07 12.33 13.88
CA LEU A 196 6.66 12.73 15.23
C LEU A 196 6.45 11.52 16.14
N TYR A 197 5.80 10.46 15.64
CA TYR A 197 5.63 9.21 16.39
C TYR A 197 6.98 8.59 16.79
N PHE A 198 7.92 8.48 15.84
CA PHE A 198 9.25 7.92 16.15
C PHE A 198 10.08 8.84 17.05
N LEU A 199 9.94 10.15 16.91
CA LEU A 199 10.56 11.09 17.82
C LEU A 199 10.04 10.91 19.24
N MET A 200 8.72 10.81 19.41
CA MET A 200 8.09 10.56 20.71
C MET A 200 8.58 9.26 21.35
N LEU A 201 8.66 8.17 20.57
CA LEU A 201 9.20 6.89 21.06
C LEU A 201 10.66 6.97 21.48
N ARG A 202 11.50 7.74 20.77
CA ARG A 202 12.89 7.97 21.15
C ARG A 202 13.02 8.77 22.46
N LEU A 203 12.17 9.77 22.64
CA LEU A 203 12.17 10.61 23.85
C LEU A 203 11.67 9.84 25.07
N THR A 204 10.65 9.00 24.92
CA THR A 204 10.14 8.16 26.02
C THR A 204 11.11 7.02 26.38
N ALA A 205 11.78 6.41 25.39
CA ALA A 205 12.80 5.41 25.65
C ALA A 205 14.04 5.94 26.40
N ARG A 206 14.36 7.25 26.26
CA ARG A 206 15.45 7.90 27.01
C ARG A 206 15.11 8.24 28.46
N LYS A 207 13.82 8.31 28.82
CA LYS A 207 13.40 8.61 30.21
C LYS A 207 13.28 7.35 31.10
N GLY A 208 13.38 6.15 30.50
CA GLY A 208 13.32 4.87 31.23
C GLY A 208 14.67 4.15 31.40
N ALA A 209 15.77 4.80 31.04
CA ALA A 209 17.14 4.39 31.33
C ALA A 209 17.79 5.40 32.29
#